data_f8b2ba37ffa4da9eeff1e6809a3c9b87
#
_entry.id   f8b2ba37ffa4da9eeff1e6809a3c9b87
#
_cell.length_a   1.000
_cell.length_b   1.000
_cell.length_c   1.000
_cell.angle_alpha   90.00
_cell.angle_beta   90.00
_cell.angle_gamma   90.00
#
_symmetry.space_group_name_H-M   'P 1'
#
loop_
_entity.id
_entity.type
_entity.pdbx_description
1 polymer ?
#
loop_
_entity_poly.entity_id
_entity_poly.type
_entity_poly.pdbx_seq_one_letter_code
_entity_poly.pdbx_strand_id
1 'polypeptide(L)'
;MHRLGCIDVEDTYSEYIRIVFPRHANPAGFLYGGYMLHWIIDSSMVSIIRTIGREPVLGYIDNVYFINPVKIGSMLIYRSWLGHVGRSSLDIYTEIIGYNPAEKSFAIVASAKSIYVNIDNSGRPSPHGLCLEGSSEWGKRLIDYMSSWHERSLETIRKTKETRGEEKERVLRHQARTLRRVGTEDTMTSNIMYAGRLMLMLDEISSIVAHAYAESPVVTASVDQMVFTSPIRVGDVLEITASLTRTWRTSMEIEVEVRSHMDRKDLKTRSYFTFVKIGEDERPKELRPYTPLTPEEMEAWEEAEMRRKSRLEDLSRISKYKGLSIDYNKGVKHPYLI
;
A
#
# COMPACT_ATOMS: atom_id res chain seq x y z
N MET A 1 -3.55 -34.59 7.93
CA MET A 1 -3.37 -33.13 8.15
C MET A 1 -2.35 -33.00 9.28
N HIS A 2 -1.06 -32.80 8.95
CA HIS A 2 -0.06 -32.51 9.97
C HIS A 2 -0.40 -31.14 10.55
N ARG A 3 -0.66 -31.04 11.85
CA ARG A 3 -0.60 -29.77 12.56
C ARG A 3 0.85 -29.27 12.42
N LEU A 4 1.07 -28.28 11.58
CA LEU A 4 2.27 -27.47 11.69
C LEU A 4 2.24 -26.92 13.14
N GLY A 5 3.33 -27.14 13.90
CA GLY A 5 3.46 -26.54 15.23
C GLY A 5 3.33 -25.04 15.14
N CYS A 6 3.17 -24.35 16.30
CA CYS A 6 3.25 -22.90 16.33
C CYS A 6 4.66 -22.48 15.88
N ILE A 7 4.73 -21.43 15.08
CA ILE A 7 5.98 -20.80 14.61
C ILE A 7 6.16 -19.53 15.40
N ASP A 8 7.38 -19.28 15.87
CA ASP A 8 7.68 -17.99 16.51
C ASP A 8 7.59 -16.86 15.48
N VAL A 9 6.98 -15.74 15.88
CA VAL A 9 6.82 -14.58 15.02
C VAL A 9 8.16 -14.07 14.48
N GLU A 10 9.23 -14.20 15.25
CA GLU A 10 10.58 -13.78 14.87
C GLU A 10 11.16 -14.66 13.76
N ASP A 11 10.79 -15.94 13.69
CA ASP A 11 11.21 -16.86 12.63
C ASP A 11 10.54 -16.55 11.27
N THR A 12 9.45 -15.77 11.29
CA THR A 12 8.77 -15.31 10.07
C THR A 12 9.45 -14.09 9.44
N TYR A 13 10.46 -13.53 10.08
CA TYR A 13 11.20 -12.36 9.61
C TYR A 13 11.76 -12.56 8.21
N SER A 14 11.57 -11.56 7.37
CA SER A 14 12.27 -11.44 6.10
C SER A 14 12.80 -10.03 5.89
N GLU A 15 13.92 -9.93 5.21
CA GLU A 15 14.52 -8.66 4.80
C GLU A 15 14.67 -8.63 3.29
N TYR A 16 14.29 -7.49 2.70
CA TYR A 16 14.32 -7.26 1.27
C TYR A 16 14.93 -5.88 1.01
N ILE A 17 16.04 -5.84 0.26
CA ILE A 17 16.79 -4.61 0.04
C ILE A 17 16.63 -4.16 -1.40
N ARG A 18 16.40 -2.86 -1.61
CA ARG A 18 16.29 -2.21 -2.91
C ARG A 18 17.15 -0.95 -2.99
N ILE A 19 17.81 -0.77 -4.13
CA ILE A 19 18.48 0.47 -4.49
C ILE A 19 17.55 1.26 -5.41
N VAL A 20 17.41 2.55 -5.16
CA VAL A 20 16.60 3.45 -5.98
C VAL A 20 17.41 3.90 -7.19
N PHE A 21 17.11 3.35 -8.35
CA PHE A 21 17.66 3.75 -9.62
C PHE A 21 16.81 4.84 -10.30
N PRO A 22 17.34 5.56 -11.32
CA PRO A 22 16.59 6.57 -12.06
C PRO A 22 15.25 6.07 -12.62
N ARG A 23 15.18 4.82 -13.07
CA ARG A 23 13.93 4.19 -13.57
C ARG A 23 12.83 4.03 -12.52
N HIS A 24 13.16 4.16 -11.24
CA HIS A 24 12.22 4.05 -10.13
C HIS A 24 11.77 5.43 -9.62
N ALA A 25 12.30 6.50 -10.20
CA ALA A 25 12.09 7.86 -9.72
C ALA A 25 11.22 8.69 -10.66
N ASN A 26 10.51 9.64 -10.08
CA ASN A 26 9.78 10.65 -10.81
C ASN A 26 10.75 11.71 -11.41
N PRO A 27 10.26 12.64 -12.26
CA PRO A 27 11.12 13.67 -12.86
C PRO A 27 11.86 14.56 -11.87
N ALA A 28 11.41 14.66 -10.62
CA ALA A 28 12.09 15.40 -9.56
C ALA A 28 13.14 14.58 -8.80
N GLY A 29 13.42 13.34 -9.21
CA GLY A 29 14.44 12.49 -8.59
C GLY A 29 14.01 11.76 -7.32
N PHE A 30 12.71 11.74 -7.00
CA PHE A 30 12.17 11.00 -5.86
C PHE A 30 11.54 9.68 -6.31
N LEU A 31 11.67 8.65 -5.47
CA LEU A 31 11.04 7.36 -5.69
C LEU A 31 9.52 7.51 -5.88
N TYR A 32 8.97 6.92 -6.93
CA TYR A 32 7.52 6.79 -7.11
C TYR A 32 6.88 5.98 -5.97
N GLY A 33 5.71 6.43 -5.50
CA GLY A 33 4.94 5.72 -4.49
C GLY A 33 4.56 4.31 -4.90
N GLY A 34 4.23 4.11 -6.16
CA GLY A 34 3.91 2.80 -6.72
C GLY A 34 5.04 1.77 -6.59
N TYR A 35 6.30 2.17 -6.79
CA TYR A 35 7.44 1.28 -6.52
C TYR A 35 7.60 0.98 -5.04
N MET A 36 7.37 1.96 -4.17
CA MET A 36 7.38 1.74 -2.72
C MET A 36 6.34 0.67 -2.33
N LEU A 37 5.10 0.81 -2.81
CA LEU A 37 4.02 -0.14 -2.57
C LEU A 37 4.32 -1.52 -3.17
N HIS A 38 4.82 -1.56 -4.41
CA HIS A 38 5.22 -2.81 -5.06
C HIS A 38 6.23 -3.59 -4.21
N TRP A 39 7.26 -2.92 -3.71
CA TRP A 39 8.29 -3.55 -2.89
C TRP A 39 7.82 -3.91 -1.49
N ILE A 40 6.81 -3.22 -0.94
CA ILE A 40 6.10 -3.67 0.29
C ILE A 40 5.47 -5.03 0.05
N ILE A 41 4.77 -5.19 -1.09
CA ILE A 41 4.15 -6.47 -1.46
C ILE A 41 5.20 -7.56 -1.68
N ASP A 42 6.30 -7.26 -2.38
CA ASP A 42 7.42 -8.20 -2.59
C ASP A 42 7.99 -8.70 -1.25
N SER A 43 8.28 -7.79 -0.33
CA SER A 43 8.82 -8.13 0.99
C SER A 43 7.86 -8.98 1.82
N SER A 44 6.58 -8.59 1.83
CA SER A 44 5.52 -9.36 2.50
C SER A 44 5.42 -10.78 1.92
N MET A 45 5.48 -10.89 0.60
CA MET A 45 5.38 -12.16 -0.11
C MET A 45 6.56 -13.09 0.24
N VAL A 46 7.77 -12.55 0.36
CA VAL A 46 8.95 -13.32 0.80
C VAL A 46 8.73 -13.92 2.18
N SER A 47 8.25 -13.12 3.15
CA SER A 47 7.93 -13.62 4.50
C SER A 47 6.91 -14.76 4.46
N ILE A 48 5.80 -14.57 3.73
CA ILE A 48 4.74 -15.57 3.67
C ILE A 48 5.18 -16.84 2.98
N ILE A 49 5.79 -16.74 1.78
CA ILE A 49 6.20 -17.94 1.01
C ILE A 49 7.23 -18.77 1.78
N ARG A 50 8.18 -18.13 2.48
CA ARG A 50 9.11 -18.83 3.35
C ARG A 50 8.41 -19.59 4.47
N THR A 51 7.30 -19.06 4.98
CA THR A 51 6.58 -19.62 6.12
C THR A 51 5.62 -20.74 5.72
N ILE A 52 4.85 -20.56 4.63
CA ILE A 52 3.80 -21.53 4.24
C ILE A 52 4.07 -22.26 2.93
N GLY A 53 5.13 -21.90 2.18
CA GLY A 53 5.51 -22.53 0.91
C GLY A 53 4.51 -22.30 -0.24
N ARG A 54 3.64 -21.28 -0.15
CA ARG A 54 2.57 -21.00 -1.12
C ARG A 54 2.44 -19.53 -1.39
N GLU A 55 1.94 -19.20 -2.58
CA GLU A 55 1.57 -17.82 -2.98
C GLU A 55 0.15 -17.49 -2.48
N PRO A 56 -0.03 -16.57 -1.54
CA PRO A 56 -1.33 -16.05 -1.17
C PRO A 56 -1.72 -14.88 -2.08
N VAL A 57 -2.96 -14.40 -1.95
CA VAL A 57 -3.42 -13.19 -2.61
C VAL A 57 -3.62 -12.06 -1.61
N LEU A 58 -3.31 -10.83 -2.01
CA LEU A 58 -3.58 -9.66 -1.19
C LEU A 58 -5.09 -9.41 -1.13
N GLY A 59 -5.65 -9.34 0.07
CA GLY A 59 -7.06 -9.02 0.32
C GLY A 59 -7.27 -7.59 0.81
N TYR A 60 -6.28 -7.07 1.54
CA TYR A 60 -6.35 -5.72 2.12
C TYR A 60 -4.96 -5.17 2.42
N ILE A 61 -4.78 -3.89 2.20
CA ILE A 61 -3.65 -3.10 2.69
C ILE A 61 -4.18 -1.86 3.40
N ASP A 62 -3.62 -1.56 4.56
CA ASP A 62 -3.97 -0.38 5.36
C ASP A 62 -3.36 0.91 4.77
N ASN A 63 -3.70 2.06 5.35
CA ASN A 63 -3.09 3.34 5.00
C ASN A 63 -1.56 3.27 5.04
N VAL A 64 -0.93 3.72 3.97
CA VAL A 64 0.54 3.85 3.89
C VAL A 64 0.90 5.32 3.81
N TYR A 65 1.66 5.81 4.79
CA TYR A 65 2.15 7.18 4.85
C TYR A 65 3.65 7.21 4.55
N PHE A 66 4.06 8.00 3.57
CA PHE A 66 5.46 8.20 3.20
C PHE A 66 6.03 9.37 4.02
N ILE A 67 6.67 9.04 5.14
CA ILE A 67 7.10 10.01 6.16
C ILE A 67 8.29 10.84 5.67
N ASN A 68 9.22 10.18 4.96
CA ASN A 68 10.44 10.80 4.44
C ASN A 68 10.56 10.54 2.94
N PRO A 69 10.85 11.58 2.12
CA PRO A 69 11.08 11.39 0.70
C PRO A 69 12.36 10.59 0.45
N VAL A 70 12.32 9.73 -0.55
CA VAL A 70 13.44 8.85 -0.91
C VAL A 70 14.00 9.27 -2.26
N LYS A 71 15.29 9.58 -2.32
CA LYS A 71 15.97 10.03 -3.54
C LYS A 71 16.66 8.89 -4.29
N ILE A 72 16.96 9.14 -5.57
CA ILE A 72 17.84 8.27 -6.37
C ILE A 72 19.16 8.04 -5.61
N GLY A 73 19.66 6.81 -5.65
CA GLY A 73 20.87 6.38 -4.96
C GLY A 73 20.67 5.92 -3.52
N SER A 74 19.50 6.19 -2.91
CA SER A 74 19.17 5.65 -1.58
C SER A 74 19.00 4.13 -1.64
N MET A 75 19.24 3.48 -0.50
CA MET A 75 18.87 2.08 -0.27
C MET A 75 17.62 2.02 0.63
N LEU A 76 16.71 1.14 0.29
CA LEU A 76 15.53 0.83 1.10
C LEU A 76 15.63 -0.59 1.64
N ILE A 77 15.42 -0.73 2.92
CA ILE A 77 15.39 -2.00 3.64
C ILE A 77 13.95 -2.22 4.09
N TYR A 78 13.33 -3.25 3.55
CA TYR A 78 11.99 -3.70 3.92
C TYR A 78 12.12 -4.86 4.88
N ARG A 79 11.49 -4.76 6.03
CA ARG A 79 11.47 -5.78 7.06
C ARG A 79 10.03 -6.22 7.31
N SER A 80 9.78 -7.50 7.10
CA SER A 80 8.42 -8.04 7.20
C SER A 80 8.36 -9.21 8.17
N TRP A 81 7.25 -9.23 8.94
CA TRP A 81 6.92 -10.31 9.88
C TRP A 81 5.44 -10.67 9.74
N LEU A 82 5.12 -11.94 9.91
CA LEU A 82 3.75 -12.36 10.22
C LEU A 82 3.42 -11.89 11.64
N GLY A 83 2.39 -11.06 11.78
CA GLY A 83 1.98 -10.55 13.10
C GLY A 83 0.67 -11.15 13.60
N HIS A 84 -0.16 -11.70 12.69
CA HIS A 84 -1.38 -12.40 13.05
C HIS A 84 -1.74 -13.41 11.96
N VAL A 85 -2.40 -14.50 12.35
CA VAL A 85 -2.89 -15.55 11.44
C VAL A 85 -4.32 -15.94 11.81
N GLY A 86 -5.22 -15.90 10.82
CA GLY A 86 -6.57 -16.45 10.94
C GLY A 86 -6.64 -17.86 10.35
N ARG A 87 -7.85 -18.32 9.99
CA ARG A 87 -8.03 -19.65 9.38
C ARG A 87 -7.36 -19.74 7.99
N SER A 88 -7.54 -18.71 7.17
CA SER A 88 -6.97 -18.60 5.81
C SER A 88 -6.26 -17.26 5.57
N SER A 89 -6.31 -16.33 6.52
CA SER A 89 -5.64 -15.04 6.45
C SER A 89 -4.27 -15.05 7.11
N LEU A 90 -3.39 -14.22 6.58
CA LEU A 90 -2.00 -14.04 6.98
C LEU A 90 -1.74 -12.54 7.01
N ASP A 91 -1.51 -11.98 8.18
CA ASP A 91 -1.36 -10.54 8.34
C ASP A 91 0.11 -10.19 8.51
N ILE A 92 0.59 -9.32 7.64
CA ILE A 92 1.99 -8.89 7.61
C ILE A 92 2.11 -7.46 8.16
N TYR A 93 3.10 -7.28 9.01
CA TYR A 93 3.66 -5.99 9.38
C TYR A 93 4.98 -5.78 8.64
N THR A 94 5.12 -4.66 7.94
CA THR A 94 6.33 -4.30 7.20
C THR A 94 6.81 -2.93 7.64
N GLU A 95 8.09 -2.81 8.01
CA GLU A 95 8.80 -1.55 8.21
C GLU A 95 9.72 -1.25 7.03
N ILE A 96 9.76 0.00 6.61
CA ILE A 96 10.60 0.48 5.53
C ILE A 96 11.59 1.50 6.07
N ILE A 97 12.87 1.17 5.95
CA ILE A 97 13.98 2.00 6.41
C ILE A 97 14.77 2.45 5.20
N GLY A 98 14.96 3.76 5.08
CA GLY A 98 15.80 4.36 4.07
C GLY A 98 17.20 4.60 4.61
N TYR A 99 18.22 4.25 3.84
CA TYR A 99 19.60 4.66 4.03
C TYR A 99 20.00 5.67 2.95
N ASN A 100 20.41 6.86 3.38
CA ASN A 100 20.94 7.89 2.50
C ASN A 100 22.49 7.81 2.50
N PRO A 101 23.12 7.38 1.40
CA PRO A 101 24.58 7.26 1.35
C PRO A 101 25.32 8.59 1.49
N ALA A 102 24.74 9.69 1.02
CA ALA A 102 25.36 11.03 1.10
C ALA A 102 25.43 11.55 2.54
N GLU A 103 24.41 11.27 3.32
CA GLU A 103 24.30 11.69 4.73
C GLU A 103 24.77 10.60 5.71
N LYS A 104 25.00 9.38 5.22
CA LYS A 104 25.31 8.18 6.01
C LYS A 104 24.29 7.98 7.15
N SER A 105 23.02 8.28 6.88
CA SER A 105 21.95 8.28 7.85
C SER A 105 20.87 7.26 7.51
N PHE A 106 20.21 6.72 8.56
CA PHE A 106 19.04 5.89 8.43
C PHE A 106 17.80 6.65 8.91
N ALA A 107 16.69 6.49 8.21
CA ALA A 107 15.40 7.03 8.62
C ALA A 107 14.28 6.05 8.33
N ILE A 108 13.24 6.01 9.18
CA ILE A 108 12.00 5.30 8.87
C ILE A 108 11.31 6.06 7.74
N VAL A 109 11.02 5.36 6.64
CA VAL A 109 10.35 5.94 5.47
C VAL A 109 8.85 5.71 5.52
N ALA A 110 8.45 4.50 5.89
CA ALA A 110 7.04 4.11 6.01
C ALA A 110 6.89 2.86 6.87
N SER A 111 5.67 2.54 7.21
CA SER A 111 5.27 1.21 7.67
C SER A 111 3.97 0.80 6.97
N ALA A 112 3.76 -0.49 6.80
CA ALA A 112 2.57 -1.03 6.16
C ALA A 112 2.03 -2.24 6.93
N LYS A 113 0.72 -2.41 6.87
CA LYS A 113 0.01 -3.59 7.38
C LYS A 113 -0.88 -4.13 6.27
N SER A 114 -0.85 -5.40 6.05
CA SER A 114 -1.59 -6.03 4.96
C SER A 114 -2.12 -7.40 5.35
N ILE A 115 -3.29 -7.75 4.82
CA ILE A 115 -3.95 -9.04 4.99
C ILE A 115 -3.86 -9.79 3.67
N TYR A 116 -3.22 -10.93 3.70
CA TYR A 116 -3.18 -11.89 2.61
C TYR A 116 -4.13 -13.05 2.88
N VAL A 117 -4.61 -13.67 1.83
CA VAL A 117 -5.49 -14.83 1.91
C VAL A 117 -4.82 -16.01 1.22
N ASN A 118 -4.59 -17.09 1.97
CA ASN A 118 -4.18 -18.37 1.40
C ASN A 118 -5.33 -18.95 0.56
N ILE A 119 -5.04 -19.36 -0.65
CA ILE A 119 -6.02 -19.85 -1.61
C ILE A 119 -5.68 -21.26 -2.08
N ASP A 120 -6.69 -22.01 -2.49
CA ASP A 120 -6.54 -23.28 -3.18
C ASP A 120 -6.34 -23.07 -4.71
N ASN A 121 -6.13 -24.16 -5.44
CA ASN A 121 -5.93 -24.14 -6.90
C ASN A 121 -7.14 -23.58 -7.68
N SER A 122 -8.33 -23.49 -7.05
CA SER A 122 -9.51 -22.86 -7.63
C SER A 122 -9.60 -21.37 -7.31
N GLY A 123 -8.68 -20.83 -6.52
CA GLY A 123 -8.63 -19.44 -6.07
C GLY A 123 -9.59 -19.14 -4.92
N ARG A 124 -10.05 -20.15 -4.17
CA ARG A 124 -10.91 -19.97 -2.99
C ARG A 124 -10.07 -19.96 -1.71
N PRO A 125 -10.50 -19.20 -0.69
CA PRO A 125 -9.83 -19.21 0.61
C PRO A 125 -9.67 -20.64 1.16
N SER A 126 -8.45 -21.00 1.55
CA SER A 126 -8.09 -22.33 2.03
C SER A 126 -7.32 -22.24 3.35
N PRO A 127 -7.64 -23.09 4.34
CA PRO A 127 -6.88 -23.11 5.59
C PRO A 127 -5.40 -23.41 5.35
N HIS A 128 -4.52 -22.65 6.02
CA HIS A 128 -3.06 -22.91 5.99
C HIS A 128 -2.58 -23.77 7.16
N GLY A 129 -3.36 -23.89 8.25
CA GLY A 129 -3.03 -24.71 9.41
C GLY A 129 -1.91 -24.16 10.30
N LEU A 130 -1.45 -22.94 10.04
CA LEU A 130 -0.41 -22.28 10.81
C LEU A 130 -0.94 -21.80 12.16
N CYS A 131 -0.11 -21.90 13.20
CA CYS A 131 -0.25 -21.25 14.49
C CYS A 131 0.94 -20.32 14.68
N LEU A 132 0.73 -19.14 15.25
CA LEU A 132 1.76 -18.16 15.52
C LEU A 132 1.90 -17.97 17.03
N GLU A 133 3.14 -17.89 17.52
CA GLU A 133 3.44 -17.60 18.91
C GLU A 133 4.53 -16.52 19.02
N GLY A 134 4.64 -15.86 20.17
CA GLY A 134 5.68 -14.88 20.46
C GLY A 134 6.48 -15.32 21.67
N SER A 135 7.72 -15.74 21.47
CA SER A 135 8.60 -16.14 22.57
C SER A 135 9.17 -14.94 23.32
N SER A 136 9.50 -13.87 22.60
CA SER A 136 10.01 -12.62 23.19
C SER A 136 8.89 -11.65 23.55
N GLU A 137 9.23 -10.65 24.40
CA GLU A 137 8.32 -9.54 24.71
C GLU A 137 7.98 -8.68 23.49
N TRP A 138 8.90 -8.58 22.53
CA TRP A 138 8.66 -7.89 21.27
C TRP A 138 7.67 -8.69 20.41
N GLY A 139 7.89 -10.00 20.27
CA GLY A 139 7.02 -10.89 19.50
C GLY A 139 5.59 -10.88 20.03
N LYS A 140 5.41 -10.96 21.36
CA LYS A 140 4.09 -10.86 21.99
C LYS A 140 3.40 -9.53 21.66
N ARG A 141 4.13 -8.41 21.80
CA ARG A 141 3.57 -7.07 21.49
C ARG A 141 3.19 -6.93 20.03
N LEU A 142 3.97 -7.51 19.10
CA LEU A 142 3.62 -7.48 17.66
C LEU A 142 2.34 -8.27 17.42
N ILE A 143 2.19 -9.47 17.99
CA ILE A 143 0.98 -10.28 17.86
C ILE A 143 -0.24 -9.54 18.41
N ASP A 144 -0.15 -8.97 19.61
CA ASP A 144 -1.26 -8.22 20.23
C ASP A 144 -1.65 -7.00 19.39
N TYR A 145 -0.67 -6.26 18.90
CA TYR A 145 -0.88 -5.10 18.05
C TYR A 145 -1.57 -5.49 16.73
N MET A 146 -1.08 -6.54 16.06
CA MET A 146 -1.62 -6.98 14.78
C MET A 146 -2.98 -7.66 14.92
N SER A 147 -3.22 -8.39 16.02
CA SER A 147 -4.54 -8.98 16.30
C SER A 147 -5.60 -7.89 16.50
N SER A 148 -5.30 -6.87 17.28
CA SER A 148 -6.20 -5.73 17.50
C SER A 148 -6.42 -4.93 16.20
N TRP A 149 -5.42 -4.82 15.34
CA TRP A 149 -5.54 -4.19 14.03
C TRP A 149 -6.39 -5.04 13.08
N HIS A 150 -6.20 -6.37 13.07
CA HIS A 150 -6.98 -7.31 12.26
C HIS A 150 -8.49 -7.15 12.50
N GLU A 151 -8.91 -7.15 13.75
CA GLU A 151 -10.33 -7.01 14.12
C GLU A 151 -10.95 -5.73 13.55
N ARG A 152 -10.25 -4.59 13.66
CA ARG A 152 -10.70 -3.32 13.08
C ARG A 152 -10.76 -3.35 11.54
N SER A 153 -9.77 -4.00 10.91
CA SER A 153 -9.68 -4.11 9.45
C SER A 153 -10.81 -4.99 8.88
N LEU A 154 -11.24 -6.03 9.61
CA LEU A 154 -12.36 -6.87 9.18
C LEU A 154 -13.66 -6.08 9.03
N GLU A 155 -13.91 -5.10 9.91
CA GLU A 155 -15.09 -4.24 9.79
C GLU A 155 -15.06 -3.40 8.50
N THR A 156 -13.91 -2.81 8.18
CA THR A 156 -13.70 -2.07 6.93
C THR A 156 -13.91 -2.96 5.71
N ILE A 157 -13.28 -4.15 5.72
CA ILE A 157 -13.41 -5.11 4.61
C ILE A 157 -14.87 -5.55 4.43
N ARG A 158 -15.59 -5.79 5.52
CA ARG A 158 -17.00 -6.19 5.49
C ARG A 158 -17.86 -5.07 4.88
N LYS A 159 -17.74 -3.85 5.40
CA LYS A 159 -18.50 -2.69 4.89
C LYS A 159 -18.26 -2.47 3.39
N THR A 160 -16.98 -2.48 2.95
CA THR A 160 -16.65 -2.31 1.54
C THR A 160 -17.23 -3.42 0.65
N LYS A 161 -17.27 -4.67 1.14
CA LYS A 161 -17.87 -5.77 0.37
C LYS A 161 -19.39 -5.72 0.34
N GLU A 162 -20.04 -5.24 1.38
CA GLU A 162 -21.51 -5.09 1.46
C GLU A 162 -22.01 -4.00 0.49
N THR A 163 -21.28 -2.89 0.36
CA THR A 163 -21.64 -1.79 -0.57
C THR A 163 -21.20 -2.05 -2.02
N ARG A 164 -20.47 -3.14 -2.27
CA ARG A 164 -20.01 -3.51 -3.62
C ARG A 164 -21.20 -3.62 -4.60
N GLY A 165 -21.10 -2.90 -5.72
CA GLY A 165 -22.13 -2.89 -6.77
C GLY A 165 -23.20 -1.81 -6.58
N GLU A 166 -23.31 -1.19 -5.42
CA GLU A 166 -24.16 -0.01 -5.18
C GLU A 166 -23.42 1.29 -5.53
N GLU A 167 -22.09 1.26 -5.54
CA GLU A 167 -21.26 2.42 -5.78
C GLU A 167 -21.30 2.82 -7.26
N LYS A 168 -21.86 4.01 -7.51
CA LYS A 168 -21.90 4.61 -8.84
C LYS A 168 -20.50 5.06 -9.27
N GLU A 169 -20.23 4.93 -10.55
CA GLU A 169 -19.07 5.59 -11.17
C GLU A 169 -19.27 7.11 -11.07
N ARG A 170 -18.25 7.80 -10.52
CA ARG A 170 -18.24 9.26 -10.46
C ARG A 170 -17.60 9.83 -11.72
N VAL A 171 -18.21 10.86 -12.28
CA VAL A 171 -17.65 11.60 -13.41
C VAL A 171 -17.15 12.94 -12.90
N LEU A 172 -15.83 13.05 -12.73
CA LEU A 172 -15.18 14.26 -12.26
C LEU A 172 -14.37 14.90 -13.40
N ARG A 173 -14.26 16.25 -13.42
CA ARG A 173 -13.65 16.99 -14.54
C ARG A 173 -12.17 16.68 -14.81
N HIS A 174 -11.39 16.50 -13.74
CA HIS A 174 -9.96 16.23 -13.84
C HIS A 174 -9.72 14.75 -13.61
N GLN A 175 -9.78 13.99 -14.69
CA GLN A 175 -9.63 12.55 -14.63
C GLN A 175 -8.75 12.01 -15.77
N ALA A 176 -8.14 10.86 -15.53
CA ALA A 176 -7.53 10.01 -16.55
C ALA A 176 -8.16 8.62 -16.47
N ARG A 177 -8.35 8.01 -17.62
CA ARG A 177 -8.91 6.65 -17.74
C ARG A 177 -8.06 5.82 -18.67
N THR A 178 -7.79 4.58 -18.29
CA THR A 178 -7.08 3.63 -19.13
C THR A 178 -7.74 2.26 -19.09
N LEU A 179 -7.60 1.53 -20.20
CA LEU A 179 -7.98 0.12 -20.28
C LEU A 179 -6.72 -0.73 -20.27
N ARG A 180 -6.69 -1.73 -19.41
CA ARG A 180 -5.57 -2.64 -19.27
C ARG A 180 -6.04 -4.09 -19.32
N ARG A 181 -5.52 -4.86 -20.28
CA ARG A 181 -5.67 -6.32 -20.28
C ARG A 181 -4.63 -6.92 -19.33
N VAL A 182 -5.06 -7.80 -18.45
CA VAL A 182 -4.17 -8.55 -17.55
C VAL A 182 -3.51 -9.67 -18.32
N GLY A 183 -2.19 -9.65 -18.39
CA GLY A 183 -1.36 -10.66 -19.03
C GLY A 183 -0.69 -11.58 -18.02
N THR A 184 0.04 -12.57 -18.52
CA THR A 184 0.85 -13.47 -17.68
C THR A 184 2.01 -12.73 -17.00
N GLU A 185 2.51 -11.66 -17.60
CA GLU A 185 3.54 -10.78 -17.05
C GLU A 185 3.08 -10.00 -15.81
N ASP A 186 1.77 -9.95 -15.57
CA ASP A 186 1.17 -9.29 -14.41
C ASP A 186 0.94 -10.25 -13.24
N THR A 187 1.32 -11.53 -13.37
CA THR A 187 1.14 -12.57 -12.35
C THR A 187 2.49 -13.06 -11.81
N MET A 188 2.46 -13.84 -10.74
CA MET A 188 3.66 -14.53 -10.23
C MET A 188 3.64 -16.01 -10.60
N THR A 189 2.93 -16.87 -9.87
CA THR A 189 2.83 -18.30 -10.17
C THR A 189 1.40 -18.77 -10.43
N SER A 190 0.41 -17.99 -9.96
CA SER A 190 -1.01 -18.25 -10.19
C SER A 190 -1.53 -17.50 -11.42
N ASN A 191 -2.80 -17.69 -11.78
CA ASN A 191 -3.46 -16.90 -12.80
C ASN A 191 -4.10 -15.62 -12.25
N ILE A 192 -3.77 -15.23 -11.01
CA ILE A 192 -4.26 -14.03 -10.35
C ILE A 192 -3.23 -12.93 -10.48
N MET A 193 -3.69 -11.72 -10.79
CA MET A 193 -2.84 -10.55 -10.92
C MET A 193 -2.09 -10.27 -9.60
N TYR A 194 -0.79 -10.08 -9.72
CA TYR A 194 0.07 -9.72 -8.60
C TYR A 194 -0.21 -8.31 -8.13
N ALA A 195 -0.57 -8.15 -6.86
CA ALA A 195 -1.01 -6.86 -6.33
C ALA A 195 0.04 -5.76 -6.47
N GLY A 196 1.33 -6.09 -6.35
CA GLY A 196 2.41 -5.13 -6.55
C GLY A 196 2.42 -4.51 -7.95
N ARG A 197 2.07 -5.29 -9.00
CA ARG A 197 1.91 -4.77 -10.37
C ARG A 197 0.74 -3.80 -10.48
N LEU A 198 -0.38 -4.13 -9.84
CA LEU A 198 -1.53 -3.22 -9.81
C LEU A 198 -1.18 -1.90 -9.09
N MET A 199 -0.50 -1.95 -7.94
CA MET A 199 -0.08 -0.76 -7.20
C MET A 199 0.75 0.21 -8.05
N LEU A 200 1.67 -0.30 -8.87
CA LEU A 200 2.44 0.53 -9.82
C LEU A 200 1.52 1.26 -10.79
N MET A 201 0.55 0.56 -11.36
CA MET A 201 -0.39 1.16 -12.33
C MET A 201 -1.28 2.22 -11.68
N LEU A 202 -1.73 2.00 -10.44
CA LEU A 202 -2.59 2.93 -9.73
C LEU A 202 -1.87 4.23 -9.37
N ASP A 203 -0.62 4.14 -8.91
CA ASP A 203 0.19 5.32 -8.62
C ASP A 203 0.53 6.09 -9.90
N GLU A 204 0.86 5.37 -10.99
CA GLU A 204 1.19 5.97 -12.28
C GLU A 204 0.02 6.80 -12.82
N ILE A 205 -1.18 6.22 -12.95
CA ILE A 205 -2.34 6.95 -13.48
C ILE A 205 -2.76 8.09 -12.55
N SER A 206 -2.66 7.91 -11.23
CA SER A 206 -2.95 8.96 -10.24
C SER A 206 -1.95 10.11 -10.34
N SER A 207 -0.67 9.80 -10.53
CA SER A 207 0.38 10.80 -10.69
C SER A 207 0.24 11.62 -11.98
N ILE A 208 -0.29 11.02 -13.07
CA ILE A 208 -0.60 11.72 -14.32
C ILE A 208 -1.66 12.82 -14.05
N VAL A 209 -2.75 12.49 -13.37
CA VAL A 209 -3.80 13.47 -13.02
C VAL A 209 -3.25 14.55 -12.10
N ALA A 210 -2.48 14.15 -11.09
CA ALA A 210 -1.89 15.07 -10.13
C ALA A 210 -0.90 16.04 -10.81
N HIS A 211 -0.01 15.51 -11.68
CA HIS A 211 0.95 16.32 -12.43
C HIS A 211 0.25 17.29 -13.41
N ALA A 212 -0.74 16.80 -14.15
CA ALA A 212 -1.49 17.64 -15.10
C ALA A 212 -2.22 18.78 -14.40
N TYR A 213 -2.76 18.56 -13.19
CA TYR A 213 -3.39 19.62 -12.40
C TYR A 213 -2.39 20.57 -11.78
N ALA A 214 -1.30 20.05 -11.21
CA ALA A 214 -0.27 20.86 -10.54
C ALA A 214 0.58 21.69 -11.51
N GLU A 215 0.69 21.27 -12.79
CA GLU A 215 1.61 21.81 -13.79
C GLU A 215 3.06 21.91 -13.25
N SER A 216 3.43 20.93 -12.43
CA SER A 216 4.70 20.86 -11.70
C SER A 216 4.93 19.45 -11.20
N PRO A 217 6.17 19.05 -10.88
CA PRO A 217 6.43 17.76 -10.25
C PRO A 217 5.62 17.55 -8.97
N VAL A 218 5.19 16.32 -8.76
CA VAL A 218 4.45 15.89 -7.57
C VAL A 218 5.11 14.67 -6.94
N VAL A 219 4.95 14.51 -5.63
CA VAL A 219 5.38 13.33 -4.89
C VAL A 219 4.20 12.70 -4.18
N THR A 220 4.13 11.38 -4.15
CA THR A 220 3.13 10.63 -3.40
C THR A 220 3.44 10.76 -1.92
N ALA A 221 2.48 11.23 -1.13
CA ALA A 221 2.62 11.43 0.32
C ALA A 221 1.92 10.35 1.14
N SER A 222 0.80 9.84 0.64
CA SER A 222 0.09 8.72 1.26
C SER A 222 -0.79 8.00 0.26
N VAL A 223 -1.10 6.75 0.58
CA VAL A 223 -2.12 5.95 -0.09
C VAL A 223 -3.05 5.42 0.98
N ASP A 224 -4.35 5.66 0.81
CA ASP A 224 -5.35 5.18 1.75
C ASP A 224 -5.55 3.67 1.60
N GLN A 225 -6.16 3.09 2.60
CA GLN A 225 -6.48 1.68 2.65
C GLN A 225 -7.16 1.18 1.36
N MET A 226 -6.87 -0.06 1.00
CA MET A 226 -7.37 -0.68 -0.22
C MET A 226 -7.90 -2.08 0.07
N VAL A 227 -9.18 -2.30 -0.25
CA VAL A 227 -9.84 -3.60 -0.15
C VAL A 227 -9.96 -4.20 -1.54
N PHE A 228 -9.48 -5.42 -1.72
CA PHE A 228 -9.68 -6.20 -2.94
C PHE A 228 -10.95 -7.01 -2.81
N THR A 229 -11.99 -6.67 -3.55
CA THR A 229 -13.31 -7.26 -3.41
C THR A 229 -13.45 -8.60 -4.13
N SER A 230 -12.65 -8.80 -5.19
CA SER A 230 -12.62 -10.04 -5.97
C SER A 230 -11.27 -10.22 -6.67
N PRO A 231 -10.85 -11.47 -6.97
CA PRO A 231 -9.63 -11.72 -7.73
C PRO A 231 -9.68 -11.08 -9.12
N ILE A 232 -8.55 -10.54 -9.56
CA ILE A 232 -8.28 -10.11 -10.93
C ILE A 232 -7.48 -11.20 -11.61
N ARG A 233 -7.90 -11.67 -12.77
CA ARG A 233 -7.30 -12.85 -13.43
C ARG A 233 -6.67 -12.51 -14.78
N VAL A 234 -5.76 -13.35 -15.21
CA VAL A 234 -5.25 -13.30 -16.59
C VAL A 234 -6.41 -13.35 -17.57
N GLY A 235 -6.40 -12.43 -18.53
CA GLY A 235 -7.46 -12.25 -19.53
C GLY A 235 -8.50 -11.21 -19.16
N ASP A 236 -8.63 -10.82 -17.89
CA ASP A 236 -9.51 -9.71 -17.50
C ASP A 236 -9.08 -8.41 -18.19
N VAL A 237 -10.07 -7.59 -18.52
CA VAL A 237 -9.85 -6.23 -18.99
C VAL A 237 -10.30 -5.29 -17.87
N LEU A 238 -9.35 -4.55 -17.34
CA LEU A 238 -9.59 -3.57 -16.29
C LEU A 238 -9.80 -2.18 -16.90
N GLU A 239 -10.75 -1.47 -16.35
CA GLU A 239 -10.89 -0.03 -16.52
C GLU A 239 -10.38 0.63 -15.23
N ILE A 240 -9.32 1.43 -15.36
CA ILE A 240 -8.70 2.15 -14.26
C ILE A 240 -8.96 3.63 -14.47
N THR A 241 -9.65 4.27 -13.52
CA THR A 241 -9.98 5.69 -13.56
C THR A 241 -9.36 6.38 -12.35
N ALA A 242 -8.58 7.43 -12.60
CA ALA A 242 -8.04 8.31 -11.56
C ALA A 242 -8.70 9.69 -11.71
N SER A 243 -9.14 10.28 -10.60
CA SER A 243 -9.90 11.53 -10.61
C SER A 243 -9.51 12.44 -9.45
N LEU A 244 -9.31 13.74 -9.72
CA LEU A 244 -9.06 14.73 -8.68
C LEU A 244 -10.33 14.96 -7.86
N THR A 245 -10.26 14.75 -6.55
CA THR A 245 -11.37 14.97 -5.63
C THR A 245 -11.25 16.33 -4.92
N ARG A 246 -10.04 16.68 -4.47
CA ARG A 246 -9.82 17.94 -3.72
C ARG A 246 -8.38 18.40 -3.76
N THR A 247 -8.19 19.72 -3.63
CA THR A 247 -6.88 20.33 -3.35
C THR A 247 -6.89 21.02 -2.00
N TRP A 248 -5.71 21.07 -1.36
CA TRP A 248 -5.39 21.90 -0.21
C TRP A 248 -4.23 22.82 -0.59
N ARG A 249 -3.63 23.49 0.37
CA ARG A 249 -2.61 24.50 0.08
C ARG A 249 -1.45 23.96 -0.78
N THR A 250 -0.91 22.78 -0.48
CA THR A 250 0.25 22.21 -1.18
C THR A 250 0.03 20.77 -1.63
N SER A 251 -1.12 20.18 -1.31
CA SER A 251 -1.44 18.77 -1.59
C SER A 251 -2.78 18.63 -2.28
N MET A 252 -2.98 17.50 -2.93
CA MET A 252 -4.24 17.12 -3.56
C MET A 252 -4.53 15.65 -3.32
N GLU A 253 -5.80 15.28 -3.38
CA GLU A 253 -6.25 13.90 -3.34
C GLU A 253 -6.75 13.47 -4.71
N ILE A 254 -6.33 12.30 -5.13
CA ILE A 254 -6.76 11.60 -6.34
C ILE A 254 -7.45 10.31 -5.93
N GLU A 255 -8.73 10.17 -6.25
CA GLU A 255 -9.46 8.91 -6.18
C GLU A 255 -9.01 8.02 -7.33
N VAL A 256 -8.76 6.75 -7.07
CA VAL A 256 -8.51 5.76 -8.12
C VAL A 256 -9.45 4.58 -7.95
N GLU A 257 -10.12 4.21 -9.03
CA GLU A 257 -11.00 3.06 -9.14
C GLU A 257 -10.49 2.05 -10.15
N VAL A 258 -10.67 0.78 -9.83
CA VAL A 258 -10.44 -0.34 -10.75
C VAL A 258 -11.73 -1.11 -10.89
N ARG A 259 -12.27 -1.15 -12.11
CA ARG A 259 -13.49 -1.90 -12.45
C ARG A 259 -13.20 -2.95 -13.53
N SER A 260 -14.01 -3.99 -13.55
CA SER A 260 -14.06 -4.87 -14.72
C SER A 260 -14.64 -4.09 -15.90
N HIS A 261 -13.95 -4.05 -17.02
CA HIS A 261 -14.48 -3.40 -18.23
C HIS A 261 -15.70 -4.14 -18.80
N MET A 262 -15.76 -5.47 -18.62
CA MET A 262 -16.87 -6.31 -19.11
C MET A 262 -18.11 -6.19 -18.21
N ASP A 263 -17.93 -5.90 -16.93
CA ASP A 263 -18.97 -5.62 -15.96
C ASP A 263 -18.58 -4.42 -15.10
N ARG A 264 -19.03 -3.23 -15.50
CA ARG A 264 -18.73 -1.97 -14.82
C ARG A 264 -19.23 -1.90 -13.39
N LYS A 265 -20.18 -2.74 -13.00
CA LYS A 265 -20.64 -2.86 -11.61
C LYS A 265 -19.65 -3.64 -10.74
N ASP A 266 -18.77 -4.42 -11.35
CA ASP A 266 -17.75 -5.19 -10.63
C ASP A 266 -16.55 -4.29 -10.28
N LEU A 267 -16.70 -3.52 -9.21
CA LEU A 267 -15.61 -2.74 -8.60
C LEU A 267 -14.62 -3.70 -7.96
N LYS A 268 -13.39 -3.74 -8.47
CA LYS A 268 -12.30 -4.57 -7.95
C LYS A 268 -11.67 -3.96 -6.72
N THR A 269 -11.42 -2.64 -6.77
CA THR A 269 -10.89 -1.86 -5.64
C THR A 269 -11.06 -0.37 -5.90
N ARG A 270 -11.06 0.41 -4.81
CA ARG A 270 -10.99 1.87 -4.81
C ARG A 270 -10.02 2.30 -3.72
N SER A 271 -9.26 3.36 -3.97
CA SER A 271 -8.39 3.98 -2.98
C SER A 271 -8.16 5.46 -3.31
N TYR A 272 -7.48 6.17 -2.40
CA TYR A 272 -7.20 7.58 -2.52
C TYR A 272 -5.71 7.82 -2.34
N PHE A 273 -5.11 8.52 -3.28
CA PHE A 273 -3.71 8.89 -3.29
C PHE A 273 -3.57 10.37 -2.96
N THR A 274 -2.73 10.70 -1.99
CA THR A 274 -2.39 12.09 -1.70
C THR A 274 -1.08 12.44 -2.35
N PHE A 275 -1.09 13.48 -3.18
CA PHE A 275 0.11 14.04 -3.81
C PHE A 275 0.43 15.42 -3.25
N VAL A 276 1.72 15.73 -3.14
CA VAL A 276 2.23 17.06 -2.78
C VAL A 276 2.95 17.64 -3.98
N LYS A 277 2.55 18.87 -4.35
CA LYS A 277 3.26 19.65 -5.37
C LYS A 277 4.62 20.10 -4.82
N ILE A 278 5.68 19.89 -5.59
CA ILE A 278 7.03 20.33 -5.24
C ILE A 278 7.60 21.26 -6.31
N GLY A 279 8.43 22.21 -5.88
CA GLY A 279 9.18 23.09 -6.76
C GLY A 279 10.56 22.54 -7.10
N GLU A 280 11.32 23.32 -7.90
CA GLU A 280 12.72 23.02 -8.23
C GLU A 280 13.63 22.98 -6.99
N ASP A 281 13.27 23.71 -5.93
CA ASP A 281 13.90 23.70 -4.62
C ASP A 281 13.53 22.49 -3.74
N GLU A 282 12.82 21.51 -4.31
CA GLU A 282 12.32 20.30 -3.65
C GLU A 282 11.36 20.57 -2.48
N ARG A 283 10.84 21.80 -2.35
CA ARG A 283 9.93 22.20 -1.28
C ARG A 283 8.48 22.18 -1.75
N PRO A 284 7.52 21.91 -0.83
CA PRO A 284 6.10 22.02 -1.15
C PRO A 284 5.73 23.41 -1.67
N LYS A 285 4.97 23.45 -2.78
CA LYS A 285 4.48 24.68 -3.42
C LYS A 285 2.96 24.74 -3.39
N GLU A 286 2.42 25.95 -3.44
CA GLU A 286 0.99 26.15 -3.44
C GLU A 286 0.34 25.63 -4.72
N LEU A 287 -0.82 25.04 -4.56
CA LEU A 287 -1.71 24.58 -5.63
C LEU A 287 -2.80 25.62 -5.88
N ARG A 288 -3.24 25.72 -7.13
CA ARG A 288 -4.50 26.42 -7.42
C ARG A 288 -5.65 25.71 -6.70
N PRO A 289 -6.60 26.45 -6.10
CA PRO A 289 -7.76 25.83 -5.47
C PRO A 289 -8.63 25.10 -6.49
N TYR A 290 -9.09 23.91 -6.14
CA TYR A 290 -10.13 23.20 -6.88
C TYR A 290 -11.50 23.57 -6.31
N THR A 291 -12.38 24.09 -7.16
CA THR A 291 -13.76 24.41 -6.79
C THR A 291 -14.70 23.42 -7.48
N PRO A 292 -15.49 22.62 -6.75
CA PRO A 292 -16.45 21.73 -7.34
C PRO A 292 -17.57 22.49 -8.04
N LEU A 293 -18.07 21.97 -9.18
CA LEU A 293 -19.12 22.61 -9.99
C LEU A 293 -20.36 21.71 -10.14
N THR A 294 -20.25 20.42 -9.90
CA THR A 294 -21.37 19.47 -9.97
C THR A 294 -21.68 18.87 -8.59
N PRO A 295 -22.87 18.30 -8.38
CA PRO A 295 -23.20 17.60 -7.14
C PRO A 295 -22.23 16.48 -6.81
N GLU A 296 -21.81 15.71 -7.82
CA GLU A 296 -20.87 14.60 -7.68
C GLU A 296 -19.47 15.09 -7.25
N GLU A 297 -19.03 16.23 -7.84
CA GLU A 297 -17.78 16.86 -7.44
C GLU A 297 -17.84 17.40 -6.00
N MET A 298 -18.99 17.96 -5.60
CA MET A 298 -19.20 18.47 -4.23
C MET A 298 -19.15 17.35 -3.21
N GLU A 299 -19.84 16.23 -3.49
CA GLU A 299 -19.82 15.05 -2.62
C GLU A 299 -18.39 14.50 -2.46
N ALA A 300 -17.67 14.29 -3.58
CA ALA A 300 -16.29 13.81 -3.54
C ALA A 300 -15.35 14.79 -2.77
N TRP A 301 -15.59 16.09 -2.91
CA TRP A 301 -14.81 17.13 -2.27
C TRP A 301 -15.04 17.18 -0.74
N GLU A 302 -16.29 16.99 -0.27
CA GLU A 302 -16.62 16.91 1.16
C GLU A 302 -16.08 15.64 1.80
N GLU A 303 -16.25 14.51 1.14
CA GLU A 303 -15.68 13.23 1.60
C GLU A 303 -14.15 13.28 1.71
N ALA A 304 -13.47 13.93 0.76
CA ALA A 304 -12.02 14.12 0.80
C ALA A 304 -11.56 14.87 2.06
N GLU A 305 -12.35 15.84 2.56
CA GLU A 305 -12.04 16.53 3.82
C GLU A 305 -12.16 15.62 5.03
N MET A 306 -13.15 14.73 5.05
CA MET A 306 -13.30 13.73 6.12
C MET A 306 -12.11 12.76 6.13
N ARG A 307 -11.70 12.27 4.95
CA ARG A 307 -10.51 11.41 4.82
C ARG A 307 -9.25 12.13 5.27
N ARG A 308 -9.08 13.41 4.91
CA ARG A 308 -7.93 14.21 5.37
C ARG A 308 -7.85 14.30 6.89
N LYS A 309 -8.97 14.56 7.57
CA LYS A 309 -9.00 14.64 9.04
C LYS A 309 -8.51 13.32 9.65
N SER A 310 -9.02 12.19 9.15
CA SER A 310 -8.59 10.86 9.60
C SER A 310 -7.08 10.65 9.39
N ARG A 311 -6.54 11.00 8.20
CA ARG A 311 -5.10 10.90 7.91
C ARG A 311 -4.25 11.74 8.86
N LEU A 312 -4.68 12.96 9.19
CA LEU A 312 -3.95 13.84 10.12
C LEU A 312 -3.95 13.28 11.55
N GLU A 313 -5.05 12.67 11.98
CA GLU A 313 -5.11 11.97 13.26
C GLU A 313 -4.16 10.77 13.30
N ASP A 314 -4.13 9.96 12.25
CA ASP A 314 -3.22 8.83 12.13
C ASP A 314 -1.76 9.28 12.14
N LEU A 315 -1.41 10.29 11.35
CA LEU A 315 -0.06 10.86 11.33
C LEU A 315 0.35 11.39 12.70
N SER A 316 -0.56 12.00 13.47
CA SER A 316 -0.29 12.45 14.83
C SER A 316 0.00 11.29 15.80
N ARG A 317 -0.61 10.14 15.58
CA ARG A 317 -0.35 8.91 16.34
C ARG A 317 0.98 8.30 15.93
N ILE A 318 1.25 8.19 14.62
CA ILE A 318 2.49 7.64 14.08
C ILE A 318 3.71 8.47 14.54
N SER A 319 3.61 9.79 14.56
CA SER A 319 4.71 10.67 15.01
C SER A 319 5.07 10.48 16.49
N LYS A 320 4.11 10.05 17.32
CA LYS A 320 4.31 9.71 18.74
C LYS A 320 4.80 8.27 18.94
N TYR A 321 4.61 7.43 17.94
CA TYR A 321 4.95 6.02 17.99
C TYR A 321 6.43 5.85 17.58
N LYS A 322 7.28 5.55 18.55
CA LYS A 322 8.72 5.31 18.34
C LYS A 322 9.02 3.91 17.75
N GLY A 323 8.12 3.42 16.89
CA GLY A 323 8.27 2.15 16.19
C GLY A 323 8.21 0.92 17.11
N LEU A 324 7.72 -0.20 16.57
CA LEU A 324 8.01 -1.53 17.12
C LEU A 324 9.48 -1.90 16.85
N SER A 325 10.18 -1.08 16.03
CA SER A 325 11.53 -1.31 15.59
C SER A 325 12.52 -1.46 16.74
N ILE A 326 13.32 -2.48 16.62
CA ILE A 326 14.55 -2.67 17.39
C ILE A 326 15.36 -1.38 17.30
N ASP A 327 15.70 -0.81 18.45
CA ASP A 327 16.44 0.44 18.57
C ASP A 327 17.82 0.32 17.87
N TYR A 328 17.89 0.85 16.63
CA TYR A 328 19.10 0.81 15.81
C TYR A 328 20.31 1.47 16.46
N ASN A 329 20.10 2.38 17.42
CA ASN A 329 21.16 3.03 18.17
C ASN A 329 21.76 2.14 19.27
N LYS A 330 21.16 0.99 19.57
CA LYS A 330 21.66 0.04 20.59
C LYS A 330 22.37 -1.18 20.02
N GLY A 331 23.07 -1.03 18.91
CA GLY A 331 24.14 -1.95 18.53
C GLY A 331 23.70 -3.32 18.01
N VAL A 332 22.59 -3.41 17.30
CA VAL A 332 22.39 -4.53 16.39
C VAL A 332 23.37 -4.35 15.26
N LYS A 333 24.54 -4.95 15.38
CA LYS A 333 25.50 -5.09 14.29
C LYS A 333 24.78 -5.85 13.18
N HIS A 334 24.29 -5.10 12.19
CA HIS A 334 23.76 -5.72 10.98
C HIS A 334 24.93 -6.48 10.33
N PRO A 335 24.83 -7.81 10.05
CA PRO A 335 25.93 -8.60 9.54
C PRO A 335 26.47 -8.13 8.18
N TYR A 336 25.80 -7.19 7.53
CA TYR A 336 26.15 -6.66 6.20
C TYR A 336 26.49 -5.15 6.20
N LEU A 337 26.49 -4.48 7.35
CA LEU A 337 26.91 -3.09 7.47
C LEU A 337 28.21 -3.04 8.29
N ILE A 338 29.33 -3.20 7.60
CA ILE A 338 30.70 -2.96 8.12
C ILE A 338 31.00 -1.46 8.05
#